data_ea9792db1eb1d6af30395c2671cdee90
#
_entry.id   ea9792db1eb1d6af30395c2671cdee90
#
_cell.length_a   1.000
_cell.length_b   1.000
_cell.length_c   1.000
_cell.angle_alpha   90.00
_cell.angle_beta   90.00
_cell.angle_gamma   90.00
#
_symmetry.space_group_name_H-M   'P 1'
#
loop_
_entity.id
_entity.type
_entity.pdbx_description
1 polymer ?
#
loop_
_entity_poly.entity_id
_entity_poly.type
_entity_poly.pdbx_seq_one_letter_code
_entity_poly.pdbx_strand_id
1 'polypeptide(L)'
;MDILSRNYFNVSNLKKLDETNNIAFVKPTNCDYKLDRSIWLLLAFFGLLKFSIHLSGISNYGLHADELYYISLSEKFAWGFLDISPFVTWIAKASSALFGSSIIAWRIIPCMFASATVMLTGLMAHYLGGKKLGITIACSAIICSPAFLATSYLLQPVVFDEFFWALLAFSILRYQQTQKTMFLYFTALTLGFGMLNKYTIGMYLVAILLGCIMVYAKNLKMNWRILPGPLLLFILIMMPNLVWQWAYDFPIFGYLTLVGTKALSFDVLDYIFQLFFFHGAGVAVWTAGFLFLLMKKNESKFNLVWPITLVILVILLAFLKGKLYYGLGMFPVLFAAGGCCWEMILSAKKQAKFIFVATIYLFGLLCLPLVIPILPISICRQYIKKMVSYTAFSRPLVWEDGTSGTIPQFFADMSGWESLSGDINKVSGKEQNRKPIAVLTNSYAIAGALKYYSKLLAPQVISANNSFMLESPNNLPSGTILYLSRDAKEMVAKMARHVSLYKQLKLENSHLKGVNIYILSDVNEVFRKKYTQDRRQFFHSEELINPNKTSTLLSNLIGFKNR
;
A
#
# COMPACT_ATOMS: atom_id res chain seq x y z
N MET A 1 -12.63 -27.60 31.73
CA MET A 1 -13.13 -27.76 30.35
C MET A 1 -14.66 -27.77 30.24
N ASP A 2 -15.39 -27.69 31.35
CA ASP A 2 -16.88 -27.82 31.38
C ASP A 2 -17.69 -26.51 31.51
N ILE A 3 -17.06 -25.34 31.34
CA ILE A 3 -17.75 -24.04 31.49
C ILE A 3 -18.22 -23.48 30.13
N LEU A 4 -17.88 -24.11 29.01
CA LEU A 4 -18.18 -23.60 27.67
C LEU A 4 -19.42 -24.25 26.99
N SER A 5 -20.14 -25.14 27.65
CA SER A 5 -21.21 -25.93 27.02
C SER A 5 -22.65 -25.59 27.42
N ARG A 6 -22.88 -24.62 28.30
CA ARG A 6 -24.27 -24.31 28.74
C ARG A 6 -24.70 -22.90 28.38
N ASN A 7 -25.80 -22.87 27.64
CA ASN A 7 -26.70 -21.75 27.35
C ASN A 7 -26.21 -20.71 26.32
N TYR A 8 -26.42 -21.04 25.05
CA TYR A 8 -26.92 -20.07 24.02
C TYR A 8 -27.07 -20.76 22.65
N PHE A 9 -27.91 -21.80 22.52
CA PHE A 9 -28.56 -22.17 21.26
C PHE A 9 -29.40 -23.44 21.47
N ASN A 10 -30.70 -23.28 21.30
CA ASN A 10 -31.65 -24.38 21.36
C ASN A 10 -31.57 -25.17 20.04
N VAL A 11 -30.92 -26.33 20.07
CA VAL A 11 -30.60 -27.16 18.91
C VAL A 11 -31.79 -28.05 18.45
N SER A 12 -32.97 -27.96 19.14
CA SER A 12 -34.09 -28.88 18.90
C SER A 12 -34.95 -28.62 17.66
N ASN A 13 -34.76 -27.52 16.93
CA ASN A 13 -35.56 -27.18 15.74
C ASN A 13 -34.91 -27.49 14.37
N LEU A 14 -33.83 -28.25 14.32
CA LEU A 14 -33.09 -28.55 13.06
C LEU A 14 -33.28 -29.94 12.50
N LYS A 15 -34.32 -30.68 12.93
CA LYS A 15 -34.67 -31.97 12.31
C LYS A 15 -36.03 -31.86 11.61
N LYS A 16 -36.09 -31.31 10.44
CA LYS A 16 -37.05 -31.54 9.34
C LYS A 16 -36.93 -30.43 8.31
N LEU A 17 -36.14 -30.63 7.29
CA LEU A 17 -36.35 -30.02 5.95
C LEU A 17 -35.40 -30.74 4.95
N ASP A 18 -35.99 -31.64 4.29
CA ASP A 18 -35.93 -32.00 2.86
C ASP A 18 -34.58 -32.12 2.14
N GLU A 19 -34.31 -33.38 1.79
CA GLU A 19 -33.34 -33.81 0.79
C GLU A 19 -33.86 -33.55 -0.63
N THR A 20 -33.92 -32.30 -1.09
CA THR A 20 -34.05 -32.06 -2.53
C THR A 20 -33.30 -30.83 -2.93
N ASN A 21 -32.24 -31.05 -3.73
CA ASN A 21 -31.67 -30.11 -4.69
C ASN A 21 -31.39 -28.70 -4.20
N ASN A 22 -30.14 -28.48 -3.65
CA ASN A 22 -29.45 -27.27 -4.11
C ASN A 22 -27.98 -27.28 -3.68
N ILE A 23 -27.17 -27.09 -4.64
CA ILE A 23 -25.74 -26.85 -4.65
C ILE A 23 -25.43 -25.60 -3.80
N ALA A 24 -25.26 -25.76 -2.51
CA ALA A 24 -24.81 -24.69 -1.64
C ALA A 24 -23.42 -25.01 -1.12
N PHE A 25 -22.48 -24.12 -1.31
CA PHE A 25 -21.15 -24.17 -0.71
C PHE A 25 -21.19 -24.28 0.83
N VAL A 26 -22.28 -23.87 1.45
CA VAL A 26 -22.63 -23.99 2.88
C VAL A 26 -24.13 -23.79 3.01
N LYS A 27 -24.82 -24.52 3.93
CA LYS A 27 -26.18 -24.10 4.33
C LYS A 27 -26.10 -22.63 4.76
N PRO A 28 -26.94 -21.73 4.18
CA PRO A 28 -26.95 -20.36 4.62
C PRO A 28 -27.29 -20.34 6.11
N THR A 29 -26.36 -19.89 6.92
CA THR A 29 -26.71 -19.47 8.27
C THR A 29 -27.55 -18.23 8.04
N ASN A 30 -28.87 -18.29 8.18
CA ASN A 30 -29.77 -17.15 8.08
C ASN A 30 -29.50 -16.16 9.23
N CYS A 31 -28.29 -15.63 9.28
CA CYS A 31 -27.88 -14.57 10.17
C CYS A 31 -28.07 -13.23 9.42
N ASP A 32 -29.30 -12.88 9.13
CA ASP A 32 -29.67 -11.50 8.75
C ASP A 32 -29.58 -10.62 10.02
N TYR A 33 -28.34 -10.41 10.50
CA TYR A 33 -28.09 -9.41 11.52
C TYR A 33 -28.44 -8.04 10.93
N LYS A 34 -29.61 -7.52 11.29
CA LYS A 34 -30.00 -6.16 10.90
C LYS A 34 -29.04 -5.18 11.52
N LEU A 35 -28.44 -4.34 10.69
CA LEU A 35 -27.67 -3.19 11.13
C LEU A 35 -28.62 -2.17 11.74
N ASP A 36 -28.59 -2.04 13.07
CA ASP A 36 -29.34 -1.02 13.76
C ASP A 36 -28.61 0.34 13.73
N ARG A 37 -29.33 1.40 14.06
CA ARG A 37 -28.77 2.76 14.11
C ARG A 37 -27.58 2.86 15.08
N SER A 38 -27.59 2.09 16.17
CA SER A 38 -26.55 2.14 17.19
C SER A 38 -25.24 1.53 16.71
N ILE A 39 -25.28 0.50 15.85
CA ILE A 39 -24.10 -0.08 15.20
C ILE A 39 -23.52 0.90 14.18
N TRP A 40 -24.38 1.52 13.35
CA TRP A 40 -23.91 2.53 12.39
C TRP A 40 -23.22 3.71 13.07
N LEU A 41 -23.79 4.22 14.17
CA LEU A 41 -23.17 5.29 14.94
C LEU A 41 -21.82 4.87 15.55
N LEU A 42 -21.72 3.63 16.01
CA LEU A 42 -20.47 3.09 16.55
C LEU A 42 -19.39 2.97 15.45
N LEU A 43 -19.75 2.47 14.27
CA LEU A 43 -18.83 2.38 13.13
C LEU A 43 -18.38 3.77 12.66
N ALA A 44 -19.31 4.71 12.54
CA ALA A 44 -19.02 6.10 12.19
C ALA A 44 -18.09 6.76 13.21
N PHE A 45 -18.32 6.52 14.51
CA PHE A 45 -17.44 7.01 15.57
C PHE A 45 -16.00 6.51 15.37
N PHE A 46 -15.78 5.20 15.14
CA PHE A 46 -14.43 4.67 14.93
C PHE A 46 -13.81 5.13 13.61
N GLY A 47 -14.60 5.26 12.55
CA GLY A 47 -14.14 5.86 11.29
C GLY A 47 -13.67 7.30 11.47
N LEU A 48 -14.46 8.14 12.16
CA LEU A 48 -14.10 9.52 12.48
C LEU A 48 -12.90 9.60 13.41
N LEU A 49 -12.78 8.71 14.40
CA LEU A 49 -11.63 8.64 15.29
C LEU A 49 -10.34 8.37 14.52
N LYS A 50 -10.36 7.37 13.62
CA LYS A 50 -9.21 7.06 12.72
C LYS A 50 -8.84 8.27 11.86
N PHE A 51 -9.83 8.89 11.23
CA PHE A 51 -9.64 10.09 10.40
C PHE A 51 -9.00 11.23 11.21
N SER A 52 -9.52 11.53 12.41
CA SER A 52 -9.02 12.60 13.27
C SER A 52 -7.59 12.37 13.76
N ILE A 53 -7.22 11.11 14.07
CA ILE A 53 -5.85 10.75 14.46
C ILE A 53 -4.88 11.10 13.33
N HIS A 54 -5.21 10.76 12.08
CA HIS A 54 -4.33 11.08 10.95
C HIS A 54 -4.32 12.57 10.62
N LEU A 55 -5.45 13.23 10.76
CA LEU A 55 -5.55 14.67 10.51
C LEU A 55 -4.63 15.48 11.46
N SER A 56 -4.38 14.99 12.68
CA SER A 56 -3.53 15.68 13.66
C SER A 56 -2.05 15.80 13.26
N GLY A 57 -1.56 14.92 12.37
CA GLY A 57 -0.17 14.93 11.90
C GLY A 57 -0.01 15.12 10.38
N ILE A 58 -1.12 15.28 9.66
CA ILE A 58 -1.16 15.17 8.19
C ILE A 58 -0.24 16.13 7.44
N SER A 59 0.04 17.31 7.98
CA SER A 59 0.84 18.37 7.35
C SER A 59 2.15 18.72 8.06
N ASN A 60 2.47 18.05 9.17
CA ASN A 60 3.60 18.46 10.01
C ASN A 60 4.97 18.21 9.40
N TYR A 61 5.11 17.22 8.52
CA TYR A 61 6.32 16.98 7.73
C TYR A 61 6.00 17.18 6.25
N GLY A 62 7.04 17.25 5.41
CA GLY A 62 6.89 17.42 3.97
C GLY A 62 6.21 16.24 3.27
N LEU A 63 6.13 16.30 1.94
CA LEU A 63 5.68 15.18 1.13
C LEU A 63 6.71 14.06 1.15
N HIS A 64 6.24 12.81 1.24
CA HIS A 64 7.07 11.63 1.14
C HIS A 64 7.63 11.46 -0.28
N ALA A 65 8.78 10.85 -0.42
CA ALA A 65 9.42 10.55 -1.70
C ALA A 65 8.47 9.90 -2.72
N ASP A 66 7.69 8.92 -2.29
CA ASP A 66 6.73 8.22 -3.15
C ASP A 66 5.54 9.13 -3.52
N GLU A 67 5.07 9.97 -2.59
CA GLU A 67 3.99 10.93 -2.89
C GLU A 67 4.41 11.89 -4.01
N LEU A 68 5.64 12.41 -3.95
CA LEU A 68 6.20 13.28 -4.99
C LEU A 68 6.27 12.58 -6.35
N TYR A 69 6.58 11.28 -6.35
CA TYR A 69 6.56 10.46 -7.55
C TYR A 69 5.15 10.32 -8.12
N TYR A 70 4.17 9.89 -7.33
CA TYR A 70 2.79 9.68 -7.80
C TYR A 70 2.10 10.98 -8.21
N ILE A 71 2.35 12.08 -7.49
CA ILE A 71 1.86 13.42 -7.83
C ILE A 71 2.43 13.84 -9.19
N SER A 72 3.72 13.66 -9.42
CA SER A 72 4.34 14.03 -10.71
C SER A 72 3.79 13.20 -11.86
N LEU A 73 3.57 11.89 -11.66
CA LEU A 73 2.97 11.03 -12.69
C LEU A 73 1.49 11.38 -12.97
N SER A 74 0.78 11.94 -11.97
CA SER A 74 -0.64 12.31 -12.12
C SER A 74 -0.88 13.53 -13.02
N GLU A 75 0.17 14.26 -13.41
CA GLU A 75 0.05 15.38 -14.35
C GLU A 75 -0.56 14.91 -15.67
N LYS A 76 -0.21 13.71 -16.13
CA LYS A 76 -0.78 13.06 -17.32
C LYS A 76 -1.67 11.90 -16.91
N PHE A 77 -2.90 11.87 -17.45
CA PHE A 77 -3.77 10.71 -17.26
C PHE A 77 -3.21 9.52 -18.05
N ALA A 78 -3.05 8.37 -17.40
CA ALA A 78 -2.60 7.13 -18.03
C ALA A 78 -3.39 5.93 -17.49
N TRP A 79 -3.53 4.90 -18.31
CA TRP A 79 -4.15 3.63 -17.94
C TRP A 79 -3.15 2.63 -17.36
N GLY A 80 -1.87 2.94 -17.37
CA GLY A 80 -0.79 2.12 -16.81
C GLY A 80 0.53 2.88 -16.74
N PHE A 81 1.47 2.29 -16.02
CA PHE A 81 2.84 2.75 -15.81
C PHE A 81 3.77 1.54 -15.82
N LEU A 82 5.10 1.76 -15.87
CA LEU A 82 6.07 0.67 -15.97
C LEU A 82 6.17 -0.16 -14.70
N ASP A 83 6.09 0.49 -13.56
CA ASP A 83 6.40 -0.06 -12.23
C ASP A 83 5.23 -0.01 -11.25
N ILE A 84 4.16 0.71 -11.58
CA ILE A 84 2.98 0.88 -10.74
C ILE A 84 1.68 0.71 -11.53
N SER A 85 0.61 0.38 -10.82
CA SER A 85 -0.75 0.45 -11.34
C SER A 85 -1.30 1.89 -11.26
N PRO A 86 -2.29 2.28 -12.09
CA PRO A 86 -2.65 3.69 -12.31
C PRO A 86 -3.51 4.32 -11.21
N PHE A 87 -4.16 3.55 -10.33
CA PHE A 87 -5.18 4.05 -9.40
C PHE A 87 -4.66 5.18 -8.49
N VAL A 88 -3.46 5.03 -7.92
CA VAL A 88 -2.88 6.05 -7.03
C VAL A 88 -2.68 7.39 -7.74
N THR A 89 -2.33 7.39 -9.03
CA THR A 89 -2.18 8.61 -9.82
C THR A 89 -3.53 9.23 -10.17
N TRP A 90 -4.56 8.41 -10.37
CA TRP A 90 -5.93 8.92 -10.54
C TRP A 90 -6.44 9.59 -9.27
N ILE A 91 -6.15 8.98 -8.10
CA ILE A 91 -6.48 9.58 -6.80
C ILE A 91 -5.71 10.90 -6.61
N ALA A 92 -4.42 10.95 -6.95
CA ALA A 92 -3.65 12.18 -6.91
C ALA A 92 -4.31 13.27 -7.78
N LYS A 93 -4.66 12.95 -9.02
CA LYS A 93 -5.33 13.90 -9.93
C LYS A 93 -6.69 14.36 -9.39
N ALA A 94 -7.51 13.44 -8.88
CA ALA A 94 -8.80 13.75 -8.26
C ALA A 94 -8.63 14.64 -7.01
N SER A 95 -7.65 14.33 -6.17
CA SER A 95 -7.33 15.09 -4.97
C SER A 95 -6.93 16.54 -5.30
N SER A 96 -6.08 16.72 -6.31
CA SER A 96 -5.70 18.05 -6.81
C SER A 96 -6.89 18.84 -7.35
N ALA A 97 -7.77 18.17 -8.10
CA ALA A 97 -8.93 18.81 -8.70
C ALA A 97 -9.98 19.23 -7.64
N LEU A 98 -10.15 18.45 -6.57
CA LEU A 98 -11.17 18.70 -5.53
C LEU A 98 -10.66 19.61 -4.41
N PHE A 99 -9.40 19.48 -4.01
CA PHE A 99 -8.86 20.10 -2.80
C PHE A 99 -7.62 20.97 -3.03
N GLY A 100 -7.17 21.09 -4.30
CA GLY A 100 -5.97 21.84 -4.65
C GLY A 100 -4.67 21.07 -4.42
N SER A 101 -3.53 21.78 -4.40
CA SER A 101 -2.18 21.20 -4.40
C SER A 101 -1.46 21.41 -3.05
N SER A 102 -2.15 21.22 -1.94
CA SER A 102 -1.54 21.23 -0.59
C SER A 102 -1.23 19.82 -0.09
N ILE A 103 -0.36 19.72 0.93
CA ILE A 103 -0.06 18.42 1.58
C ILE A 103 -1.34 17.77 2.11
N ILE A 104 -2.23 18.56 2.70
CA ILE A 104 -3.53 18.09 3.20
C ILE A 104 -4.38 17.55 2.05
N ALA A 105 -4.42 18.28 0.93
CA ALA A 105 -5.16 17.85 -0.25
C ALA A 105 -4.73 16.46 -0.73
N TRP A 106 -3.44 16.19 -0.82
CA TRP A 106 -2.91 14.89 -1.25
C TRP A 106 -3.24 13.74 -0.30
N ARG A 107 -3.36 14.03 1.01
CA ARG A 107 -3.48 12.99 2.06
C ARG A 107 -4.90 12.77 2.57
N ILE A 108 -5.87 13.64 2.24
CA ILE A 108 -7.24 13.53 2.76
C ILE A 108 -7.96 12.27 2.26
N ILE A 109 -7.82 11.94 0.95
CA ILE A 109 -8.45 10.73 0.38
C ILE A 109 -7.83 9.45 0.97
N PRO A 110 -6.50 9.27 1.07
CA PRO A 110 -5.90 8.19 1.86
C PRO A 110 -6.50 8.01 3.24
N CYS A 111 -6.63 9.09 4.02
CA CYS A 111 -7.24 9.04 5.36
C CYS A 111 -8.71 8.58 5.34
N MET A 112 -9.48 8.94 4.30
CA MET A 112 -10.86 8.47 4.13
C MET A 112 -10.91 6.96 3.86
N PHE A 113 -10.01 6.43 3.02
CA PHE A 113 -9.91 4.99 2.75
C PHE A 113 -9.50 4.21 4.00
N ALA A 114 -8.54 4.72 4.78
CA ALA A 114 -8.16 4.13 6.05
C ALA A 114 -9.33 4.08 7.04
N SER A 115 -10.13 5.14 7.11
CA SER A 115 -11.34 5.19 7.95
C SER A 115 -12.39 4.18 7.49
N ALA A 116 -12.58 4.04 6.19
CA ALA A 116 -13.47 3.05 5.60
C ALA A 116 -13.00 1.61 5.90
N THR A 117 -11.69 1.35 5.92
CA THR A 117 -11.12 0.05 6.32
C THR A 117 -11.46 -0.30 7.77
N VAL A 118 -11.41 0.67 8.69
CA VAL A 118 -11.85 0.49 10.09
C VAL A 118 -13.34 0.15 10.15
N MET A 119 -14.17 0.88 9.41
CA MET A 119 -15.61 0.62 9.37
C MET A 119 -15.92 -0.77 8.78
N LEU A 120 -15.23 -1.20 7.72
CA LEU A 120 -15.34 -2.55 7.16
C LEU A 120 -14.93 -3.63 8.16
N THR A 121 -13.87 -3.38 8.94
CA THR A 121 -13.45 -4.30 10.01
C THR A 121 -14.55 -4.48 11.06
N GLY A 122 -15.14 -3.39 11.51
CA GLY A 122 -16.27 -3.43 12.44
C GLY A 122 -17.52 -4.08 11.85
N LEU A 123 -17.82 -3.85 10.56
CA LEU A 123 -18.90 -4.53 9.84
C LEU A 123 -18.66 -6.04 9.76
N MET A 124 -17.44 -6.48 9.45
CA MET A 124 -17.11 -7.90 9.45
C MET A 124 -17.29 -8.51 10.85
N ALA A 125 -16.87 -7.80 11.91
CA ALA A 125 -17.10 -8.25 13.30
C ALA A 125 -18.59 -8.42 13.59
N HIS A 126 -19.44 -7.47 13.18
CA HIS A 126 -20.88 -7.57 13.32
C HIS A 126 -21.45 -8.81 12.60
N TYR A 127 -21.09 -9.01 11.33
CA TYR A 127 -21.58 -10.15 10.55
C TYR A 127 -20.98 -11.51 10.95
N LEU A 128 -19.89 -11.51 11.72
CA LEU A 128 -19.35 -12.70 12.39
C LEU A 128 -20.03 -12.97 13.74
N GLY A 129 -21.05 -12.19 14.12
CA GLY A 129 -21.83 -12.38 15.35
C GLY A 129 -21.37 -11.53 16.54
N GLY A 130 -20.39 -10.65 16.34
CA GLY A 130 -19.95 -9.70 17.35
C GLY A 130 -21.00 -8.62 17.64
N LYS A 131 -21.18 -8.32 18.92
CA LYS A 131 -21.99 -7.20 19.40
C LYS A 131 -21.10 -5.96 19.53
N LYS A 132 -21.59 -4.94 20.25
CA LYS A 132 -20.87 -3.66 20.41
C LYS A 132 -19.45 -3.80 20.96
N LEU A 133 -19.20 -4.71 21.90
CA LEU A 133 -17.86 -4.93 22.45
C LEU A 133 -16.90 -5.55 21.43
N GLY A 134 -17.35 -6.56 20.70
CA GLY A 134 -16.56 -7.19 19.64
C GLY A 134 -16.18 -6.22 18.53
N ILE A 135 -17.15 -5.38 18.10
CA ILE A 135 -16.91 -4.30 17.13
C ILE A 135 -15.90 -3.29 17.71
N THR A 136 -16.07 -2.87 18.97
CA THR A 136 -15.16 -1.94 19.65
C THR A 136 -13.73 -2.48 19.68
N ILE A 137 -13.53 -3.74 20.09
CA ILE A 137 -12.19 -4.37 20.16
C ILE A 137 -11.57 -4.47 18.76
N ALA A 138 -12.32 -4.93 17.76
CA ALA A 138 -11.85 -5.06 16.39
C ALA A 138 -11.41 -3.71 15.79
N CYS A 139 -12.27 -2.68 15.91
CA CYS A 139 -11.95 -1.32 15.44
C CYS A 139 -10.77 -0.70 16.22
N SER A 140 -10.70 -0.89 17.54
CA SER A 140 -9.59 -0.38 18.35
C SER A 140 -8.27 -1.03 17.97
N ALA A 141 -8.25 -2.34 17.69
CA ALA A 141 -7.05 -3.06 17.31
C ALA A 141 -6.46 -2.54 15.98
N ILE A 142 -7.28 -2.32 14.95
CA ILE A 142 -6.80 -1.78 13.68
C ILE A 142 -6.42 -0.29 13.78
N ILE A 143 -7.16 0.51 14.57
CA ILE A 143 -6.83 1.94 14.79
C ILE A 143 -5.47 2.08 15.45
N CYS A 144 -5.18 1.26 16.48
CA CYS A 144 -3.95 1.33 17.27
C CYS A 144 -2.80 0.47 16.73
N SER A 145 -3.00 -0.24 15.62
CA SER A 145 -1.93 -1.02 14.99
C SER A 145 -0.88 -0.09 14.38
N PRO A 146 0.42 -0.19 14.78
CA PRO A 146 1.48 0.64 14.23
C PRO A 146 1.58 0.57 12.71
N ALA A 147 1.43 -0.61 12.11
CA ALA A 147 1.45 -0.75 10.66
C ALA A 147 0.33 0.04 9.97
N PHE A 148 -0.92 -0.11 10.44
CA PHE A 148 -2.06 0.64 9.90
C PHE A 148 -2.02 2.14 10.25
N LEU A 149 -1.28 2.55 11.27
CA LEU A 149 -1.03 3.96 11.55
C LEU A 149 -0.03 4.55 10.56
N ALA A 150 1.06 3.82 10.27
CA ALA A 150 2.11 4.28 9.36
C ALA A 150 1.64 4.44 7.91
N THR A 151 0.81 3.50 7.41
CA THR A 151 0.38 3.45 6.01
C THR A 151 -0.83 4.31 5.68
N SER A 152 -1.59 4.74 6.69
CA SER A 152 -2.97 5.23 6.50
C SER A 152 -3.11 6.69 6.05
N TYR A 153 -2.04 7.49 6.00
CA TYR A 153 -2.14 8.93 5.67
C TYR A 153 -1.36 9.36 4.43
N LEU A 154 -0.45 8.52 3.97
CA LEU A 154 0.35 8.83 2.79
C LEU A 154 -0.41 8.51 1.50
N LEU A 155 -0.23 9.34 0.48
CA LEU A 155 -0.71 9.05 -0.87
C LEU A 155 0.15 7.94 -1.49
N GLN A 156 -0.13 6.71 -1.10
CA GLN A 156 0.58 5.50 -1.54
C GLN A 156 -0.41 4.38 -1.86
N PRO A 157 -0.09 3.44 -2.75
CA PRO A 157 -0.97 2.31 -3.07
C PRO A 157 -1.36 1.45 -1.86
N VAL A 158 -0.57 1.45 -0.78
CA VAL A 158 -0.74 0.55 0.37
C VAL A 158 -2.06 0.79 1.09
N VAL A 159 -2.44 2.03 1.37
CA VAL A 159 -3.70 2.35 2.08
C VAL A 159 -4.93 1.93 1.28
N PHE A 160 -4.88 2.06 -0.05
CA PHE A 160 -5.96 1.61 -0.93
C PHE A 160 -5.98 0.08 -1.04
N ASP A 161 -4.81 -0.56 -1.04
CA ASP A 161 -4.68 -2.02 -1.04
C ASP A 161 -5.31 -2.63 0.22
N GLU A 162 -5.01 -2.07 1.40
CA GLU A 162 -5.64 -2.46 2.69
C GLU A 162 -7.18 -2.38 2.61
N PHE A 163 -7.71 -1.31 2.04
CA PHE A 163 -9.15 -1.14 1.84
C PHE A 163 -9.73 -2.16 0.87
N PHE A 164 -9.13 -2.33 -0.31
CA PHE A 164 -9.65 -3.27 -1.31
C PHE A 164 -9.57 -4.72 -0.83
N TRP A 165 -8.54 -5.11 -0.11
CA TRP A 165 -8.46 -6.45 0.48
C TRP A 165 -9.54 -6.66 1.56
N ALA A 166 -9.75 -5.68 2.43
CA ALA A 166 -10.82 -5.73 3.43
C ALA A 166 -12.22 -5.80 2.77
N LEU A 167 -12.44 -5.04 1.70
CA LEU A 167 -13.69 -5.04 0.94
C LEU A 167 -13.90 -6.37 0.19
N LEU A 168 -12.82 -6.96 -0.35
CA LEU A 168 -12.84 -8.28 -0.97
C LEU A 168 -13.22 -9.36 0.06
N ALA A 169 -12.57 -9.34 1.22
CA ALA A 169 -12.89 -10.26 2.32
C ALA A 169 -14.34 -10.11 2.78
N PHE A 170 -14.80 -8.87 2.96
CA PHE A 170 -16.19 -8.57 3.30
C PHE A 170 -17.17 -9.09 2.26
N SER A 171 -16.92 -8.85 0.99
CA SER A 171 -17.80 -9.29 -0.10
C SER A 171 -17.92 -10.80 -0.18
N ILE A 172 -16.78 -11.52 -0.03
CA ILE A 172 -16.74 -12.98 -0.02
C ILE A 172 -17.45 -13.53 1.22
N LEU A 173 -17.20 -12.97 2.41
CA LEU A 173 -17.87 -13.31 3.65
C LEU A 173 -19.40 -13.17 3.50
N ARG A 174 -19.87 -12.04 2.97
CA ARG A 174 -21.29 -11.79 2.77
C ARG A 174 -21.91 -12.69 1.69
N TYR A 175 -21.18 -12.99 0.61
CA TYR A 175 -21.61 -13.97 -0.36
C TYR A 175 -21.80 -15.35 0.29
N GLN A 176 -20.85 -15.79 1.05
CA GLN A 176 -20.91 -17.07 1.77
C GLN A 176 -22.13 -17.13 2.70
N GLN A 177 -22.44 -16.04 3.41
CA GLN A 177 -23.56 -16.00 4.36
C GLN A 177 -24.93 -15.91 3.70
N THR A 178 -25.06 -15.17 2.60
CA THR A 178 -26.36 -14.81 2.01
C THR A 178 -26.66 -15.49 0.69
N GLN A 179 -25.64 -16.02 0.00
CA GLN A 179 -25.72 -16.57 -1.36
C GLN A 179 -26.26 -15.59 -2.41
N LYS A 180 -26.29 -14.29 -2.10
CA LYS A 180 -26.77 -13.24 -3.01
C LYS A 180 -25.70 -12.93 -4.06
N THR A 181 -26.03 -13.09 -5.34
CA THR A 181 -25.10 -12.87 -6.47
C THR A 181 -24.53 -11.45 -6.54
N MET A 182 -25.24 -10.45 -5.98
CA MET A 182 -24.74 -9.09 -5.89
C MET A 182 -23.36 -9.01 -5.23
N PHE A 183 -23.06 -9.87 -4.25
CA PHE A 183 -21.74 -9.87 -3.61
C PHE A 183 -20.62 -10.42 -4.51
N LEU A 184 -20.94 -11.23 -5.52
CA LEU A 184 -19.99 -11.61 -6.56
C LEU A 184 -19.65 -10.43 -7.49
N TYR A 185 -20.65 -9.58 -7.80
CA TYR A 185 -20.40 -8.33 -8.53
C TYR A 185 -19.56 -7.36 -7.70
N PHE A 186 -19.82 -7.23 -6.39
CA PHE A 186 -18.94 -6.45 -5.51
C PHE A 186 -17.54 -7.03 -5.44
N THR A 187 -17.39 -8.36 -5.41
CA THR A 187 -16.09 -9.03 -5.48
C THR A 187 -15.36 -8.69 -6.78
N ALA A 188 -16.04 -8.75 -7.92
CA ALA A 188 -15.47 -8.43 -9.23
C ALA A 188 -15.05 -6.96 -9.34
N LEU A 189 -15.92 -6.04 -8.89
CA LEU A 189 -15.64 -4.61 -8.84
C LEU A 189 -14.42 -4.30 -7.95
N THR A 190 -14.40 -4.86 -6.75
CA THR A 190 -13.32 -4.69 -5.79
C THR A 190 -12.00 -5.25 -6.32
N LEU A 191 -12.04 -6.43 -6.94
CA LEU A 191 -10.87 -7.05 -7.55
C LEU A 191 -10.36 -6.20 -8.71
N GLY A 192 -11.24 -5.70 -9.58
CA GLY A 192 -10.87 -4.86 -10.71
C GLY A 192 -10.15 -3.57 -10.27
N PHE A 193 -10.78 -2.79 -9.40
CA PHE A 193 -10.16 -1.56 -8.88
C PHE A 193 -8.95 -1.85 -7.99
N GLY A 194 -8.97 -2.94 -7.22
CA GLY A 194 -7.83 -3.38 -6.42
C GLY A 194 -6.61 -3.74 -7.28
N MET A 195 -6.80 -4.43 -8.42
CA MET A 195 -5.73 -4.71 -9.39
C MET A 195 -5.22 -3.43 -10.05
N LEU A 196 -6.10 -2.49 -10.37
CA LEU A 196 -5.71 -1.16 -10.89
C LEU A 196 -4.97 -0.32 -9.84
N ASN A 197 -5.07 -0.66 -8.54
CA ASN A 197 -4.28 -0.07 -7.47
C ASN A 197 -2.96 -0.82 -7.27
N LYS A 198 -3.02 -2.14 -7.08
CA LYS A 198 -1.85 -2.98 -6.86
C LYS A 198 -2.16 -4.44 -7.17
N TYR A 199 -1.32 -5.10 -7.96
CA TYR A 199 -1.57 -6.49 -8.39
C TYR A 199 -1.53 -7.50 -7.23
N THR A 200 -1.07 -7.11 -6.05
CA THR A 200 -1.02 -7.95 -4.83
C THR A 200 -2.39 -8.49 -4.40
N ILE A 201 -3.49 -7.79 -4.68
CA ILE A 201 -4.84 -8.30 -4.40
C ILE A 201 -5.15 -9.59 -5.16
N GLY A 202 -4.55 -9.80 -6.35
CA GLY A 202 -4.62 -11.06 -7.09
C GLY A 202 -4.01 -12.22 -6.31
N MET A 203 -2.90 -12.00 -5.61
CA MET A 203 -2.28 -13.01 -4.72
C MET A 203 -3.22 -13.35 -3.56
N TYR A 204 -3.91 -12.36 -3.02
CA TYR A 204 -4.91 -12.59 -1.96
C TYR A 204 -6.08 -13.44 -2.46
N LEU A 205 -6.64 -13.12 -3.63
CA LEU A 205 -7.68 -13.94 -4.24
C LEU A 205 -7.21 -15.38 -4.47
N VAL A 206 -6.01 -15.57 -5.02
CA VAL A 206 -5.42 -16.91 -5.22
C VAL A 206 -5.30 -17.66 -3.89
N ALA A 207 -4.82 -17.00 -2.84
CA ALA A 207 -4.72 -17.60 -1.50
C ALA A 207 -6.10 -17.98 -0.94
N ILE A 208 -7.14 -17.17 -1.13
CA ILE A 208 -8.52 -17.48 -0.73
C ILE A 208 -9.04 -18.69 -1.54
N LEU A 209 -8.83 -18.72 -2.85
CA LEU A 209 -9.26 -19.83 -3.71
C LEU A 209 -8.57 -21.15 -3.33
N LEU A 210 -7.27 -21.12 -3.07
CA LEU A 210 -6.53 -22.28 -2.57
C LEU A 210 -7.05 -22.72 -1.21
N GLY A 211 -7.33 -21.79 -0.29
CA GLY A 211 -7.98 -22.07 0.98
C GLY A 211 -9.36 -22.73 0.81
N CYS A 212 -10.17 -22.24 -0.12
CA CYS A 212 -11.45 -22.85 -0.46
C CYS A 212 -11.28 -24.27 -1.03
N ILE A 213 -10.32 -24.48 -1.94
CA ILE A 213 -10.02 -25.79 -2.49
C ILE A 213 -9.61 -26.77 -1.38
N MET A 214 -8.71 -26.36 -0.48
CA MET A 214 -8.26 -27.21 0.63
C MET A 214 -9.40 -27.60 1.58
N VAL A 215 -10.32 -26.67 1.87
CA VAL A 215 -11.45 -26.91 2.78
C VAL A 215 -12.56 -27.76 2.15
N TYR A 216 -12.79 -27.61 0.85
CA TYR A 216 -13.92 -28.21 0.14
C TYR A 216 -13.52 -29.22 -0.94
N ALA A 217 -12.25 -29.65 -1.04
CA ALA A 217 -11.69 -30.46 -2.14
C ALA A 217 -12.59 -31.63 -2.60
N LYS A 218 -13.26 -32.30 -1.66
CA LYS A 218 -14.14 -33.48 -1.96
C LYS A 218 -15.56 -33.09 -2.39
N ASN A 219 -15.99 -31.84 -2.16
CA ASN A 219 -17.38 -31.37 -2.33
C ASN A 219 -17.47 -30.01 -3.03
N LEU A 220 -16.46 -29.66 -3.82
CA LEU A 220 -16.43 -28.38 -4.54
C LEU A 220 -17.46 -28.40 -5.69
N LYS A 221 -18.69 -28.01 -5.39
CA LYS A 221 -19.73 -27.81 -6.40
C LYS A 221 -19.86 -26.31 -6.64
N MET A 222 -19.31 -25.83 -7.74
CA MET A 222 -19.41 -24.43 -8.13
C MET A 222 -20.51 -24.26 -9.19
N ASN A 223 -21.44 -23.34 -8.95
CA ASN A 223 -22.43 -22.97 -9.95
C ASN A 223 -21.81 -22.00 -10.97
N TRP A 224 -21.23 -22.54 -12.02
CA TRP A 224 -20.56 -21.77 -13.07
C TRP A 224 -21.48 -20.76 -13.79
N ARG A 225 -22.80 -20.97 -13.75
CA ARG A 225 -23.78 -20.12 -14.44
C ARG A 225 -23.88 -18.71 -13.86
N ILE A 226 -23.46 -18.51 -12.60
CA ILE A 226 -23.53 -17.20 -11.94
C ILE A 226 -22.25 -16.37 -12.12
N LEU A 227 -21.17 -16.96 -12.66
CA LEU A 227 -19.87 -16.29 -12.78
C LEU A 227 -19.71 -15.40 -14.02
N PRO A 228 -20.34 -15.65 -15.19
CA PRO A 228 -20.05 -14.88 -16.40
C PRO A 228 -20.25 -13.38 -16.23
N GLY A 229 -21.30 -12.95 -15.54
CA GLY A 229 -21.58 -11.52 -15.32
C GLY A 229 -20.50 -10.83 -14.46
N PRO A 230 -20.18 -11.31 -13.24
CA PRO A 230 -19.07 -10.78 -12.45
C PRO A 230 -17.72 -10.83 -13.17
N LEU A 231 -17.43 -11.91 -13.90
CA LEU A 231 -16.18 -12.02 -14.65
C LEU A 231 -16.11 -10.99 -15.78
N LEU A 232 -17.20 -10.79 -16.52
CA LEU A 232 -17.29 -9.76 -17.55
C LEU A 232 -17.05 -8.37 -16.96
N LEU A 233 -17.66 -8.06 -15.80
CA LEU A 233 -17.43 -6.79 -15.11
C LEU A 233 -15.97 -6.59 -14.75
N PHE A 234 -15.31 -7.62 -14.19
CA PHE A 234 -13.89 -7.57 -13.88
C PHE A 234 -13.03 -7.31 -15.12
N ILE A 235 -13.30 -8.04 -16.23
CA ILE A 235 -12.57 -7.89 -17.50
C ILE A 235 -12.76 -6.47 -18.05
N LEU A 236 -13.99 -5.93 -18.03
CA LEU A 236 -14.27 -4.57 -18.52
C LEU A 236 -13.50 -3.51 -17.73
N ILE A 237 -13.40 -3.66 -16.40
CA ILE A 237 -12.62 -2.72 -15.56
C ILE A 237 -11.12 -2.82 -15.87
N MET A 238 -10.59 -4.02 -16.05
CA MET A 238 -9.18 -4.25 -16.29
C MET A 238 -8.74 -3.98 -17.74
N MET A 239 -9.67 -4.04 -18.69
CA MET A 239 -9.37 -3.97 -20.12
C MET A 239 -8.48 -2.78 -20.52
N PRO A 240 -8.74 -1.53 -20.11
CA PRO A 240 -7.89 -0.41 -20.50
C PRO A 240 -6.43 -0.57 -20.02
N ASN A 241 -6.25 -1.09 -18.80
CA ASN A 241 -4.90 -1.35 -18.26
C ASN A 241 -4.23 -2.52 -19.01
N LEU A 242 -4.96 -3.60 -19.30
CA LEU A 242 -4.42 -4.74 -20.05
C LEU A 242 -4.01 -4.34 -21.45
N VAL A 243 -4.79 -3.51 -22.14
CA VAL A 243 -4.44 -2.95 -23.46
C VAL A 243 -3.17 -2.08 -23.35
N TRP A 244 -3.07 -1.26 -22.31
CA TRP A 244 -1.89 -0.46 -22.06
C TRP A 244 -0.66 -1.35 -21.80
N GLN A 245 -0.76 -2.35 -20.92
CA GLN A 245 0.33 -3.29 -20.63
C GLN A 245 0.79 -4.01 -21.91
N TRP A 246 -0.17 -4.47 -22.73
CA TRP A 246 0.13 -5.12 -23.99
C TRP A 246 0.84 -4.17 -24.99
N ALA A 247 0.39 -2.93 -25.09
CA ALA A 247 1.00 -1.94 -25.98
C ALA A 247 2.44 -1.58 -25.60
N TYR A 248 2.82 -1.78 -24.32
CA TYR A 248 4.17 -1.54 -23.79
C TYR A 248 4.94 -2.85 -23.48
N ASP A 249 4.54 -3.98 -24.08
CA ASP A 249 5.20 -5.30 -23.93
C ASP A 249 5.25 -5.78 -22.46
N PHE A 250 4.17 -5.57 -21.74
CA PHE A 250 4.02 -5.99 -20.33
C PHE A 250 5.22 -5.60 -19.43
N PRO A 251 5.55 -4.32 -19.32
CA PRO A 251 6.73 -3.86 -18.58
C PRO A 251 6.73 -4.27 -17.10
N ILE A 252 5.57 -4.60 -16.54
CA ILE A 252 5.45 -5.08 -15.16
C ILE A 252 6.29 -6.35 -14.92
N PHE A 253 6.42 -7.25 -15.90
CA PHE A 253 7.25 -8.44 -15.73
C PHE A 253 8.74 -8.10 -15.68
N GLY A 254 9.20 -7.15 -16.49
CA GLY A 254 10.57 -6.63 -16.43
C GLY A 254 10.85 -5.97 -15.06
N TYR A 255 9.90 -5.19 -14.54
CA TYR A 255 10.01 -4.58 -13.22
C TYR A 255 10.08 -5.62 -12.09
N LEU A 256 9.23 -6.65 -12.11
CA LEU A 256 9.24 -7.72 -11.11
C LEU A 256 10.56 -8.49 -11.11
N THR A 257 11.13 -8.76 -12.28
CA THR A 257 12.46 -9.39 -12.42
C THR A 257 13.54 -8.51 -11.81
N LEU A 258 13.52 -7.20 -12.10
CA LEU A 258 14.49 -6.24 -11.58
C LEU A 258 14.42 -6.12 -10.03
N VAL A 259 13.22 -6.08 -9.46
CA VAL A 259 13.01 -6.02 -8.01
C VAL A 259 13.46 -7.33 -7.35
N GLY A 260 13.14 -8.47 -7.96
CA GLY A 260 13.55 -9.79 -7.47
C GLY A 260 15.07 -9.96 -7.35
N THR A 261 15.84 -9.39 -8.30
CA THR A 261 17.32 -9.42 -8.26
C THR A 261 17.91 -8.50 -7.18
N LYS A 262 17.20 -7.45 -6.79
CA LYS A 262 17.62 -6.49 -5.76
C LYS A 262 17.13 -6.87 -4.36
N ALA A 263 16.35 -7.95 -4.22
CA ALA A 263 15.83 -8.37 -2.91
C ALA A 263 16.98 -8.68 -1.96
N LEU A 264 17.01 -7.98 -0.83
CA LEU A 264 17.94 -8.18 0.28
C LEU A 264 17.86 -9.62 0.80
N SER A 265 18.85 -10.04 1.56
CA SER A 265 18.86 -11.35 2.22
C SER A 265 17.56 -11.56 3.00
N PHE A 266 16.81 -12.60 2.66
CA PHE A 266 15.58 -12.96 3.36
C PHE A 266 15.93 -13.65 4.68
N ASP A 267 15.55 -13.05 5.80
CA ASP A 267 15.64 -13.63 7.14
C ASP A 267 14.28 -14.09 7.63
N VAL A 268 14.11 -15.39 7.79
CA VAL A 268 12.85 -16.02 8.23
C VAL A 268 12.46 -15.57 9.64
N LEU A 269 13.43 -15.44 10.55
CA LEU A 269 13.15 -15.05 11.93
C LEU A 269 12.68 -13.59 11.99
N ASP A 270 13.33 -12.72 11.23
CA ASP A 270 12.90 -11.33 11.09
C ASP A 270 11.48 -11.23 10.49
N TYR A 271 11.18 -12.05 9.50
CA TYR A 271 9.87 -12.10 8.87
C TYR A 271 8.76 -12.52 9.85
N ILE A 272 9.01 -13.58 10.64
CA ILE A 272 8.09 -14.01 11.70
C ILE A 272 7.96 -12.92 12.77
N PHE A 273 9.08 -12.31 13.17
CA PHE A 273 9.06 -11.20 14.12
C PHE A 273 8.18 -10.04 13.64
N GLN A 274 8.33 -9.61 12.38
CA GLN A 274 7.51 -8.57 11.79
C GLN A 274 6.01 -8.93 11.80
N LEU A 275 5.64 -10.19 11.53
CA LEU A 275 4.25 -10.66 11.53
C LEU A 275 3.53 -10.35 12.87
N PHE A 276 4.24 -10.50 13.98
CA PHE A 276 3.69 -10.22 15.30
C PHE A 276 3.81 -8.74 15.70
N PHE A 277 4.96 -8.12 15.44
CA PHE A 277 5.24 -6.75 15.90
C PHE A 277 4.54 -5.64 15.12
N PHE A 278 4.21 -5.85 13.87
CA PHE A 278 3.52 -4.83 13.05
C PHE A 278 2.20 -4.35 13.65
N HIS A 279 1.56 -5.19 14.43
CA HIS A 279 0.25 -4.87 15.01
C HIS A 279 0.29 -4.45 16.49
N GLY A 280 1.47 -4.44 17.12
CA GLY A 280 1.62 -4.07 18.51
C GLY A 280 0.65 -4.85 19.42
N ALA A 281 -0.12 -4.16 20.29
CA ALA A 281 -1.11 -4.80 21.13
C ALA A 281 -2.24 -5.50 20.34
N GLY A 282 -2.45 -5.15 19.08
CA GLY A 282 -3.39 -5.81 18.17
C GLY A 282 -3.04 -7.27 17.89
N VAL A 283 -1.80 -7.70 18.19
CA VAL A 283 -1.39 -9.11 18.07
C VAL A 283 -2.30 -10.03 18.88
N ALA A 284 -2.69 -9.64 20.10
CA ALA A 284 -3.60 -10.41 20.93
C ALA A 284 -5.01 -10.55 20.31
N VAL A 285 -5.40 -9.58 19.46
CA VAL A 285 -6.71 -9.61 18.82
C VAL A 285 -6.68 -10.48 17.56
N TRP A 286 -5.72 -10.29 16.63
CA TRP A 286 -5.72 -11.08 15.41
C TRP A 286 -5.36 -12.55 15.65
N THR A 287 -4.48 -12.86 16.62
CA THR A 287 -4.18 -14.25 17.01
C THR A 287 -5.38 -14.94 17.62
N ALA A 288 -6.13 -14.24 18.51
CA ALA A 288 -7.41 -14.75 19.01
C ALA A 288 -8.41 -14.98 17.87
N GLY A 289 -8.45 -14.10 16.86
CA GLY A 289 -9.28 -14.26 15.67
C GLY A 289 -8.91 -15.46 14.83
N PHE A 290 -7.62 -15.66 14.61
CA PHE A 290 -7.10 -16.86 13.93
C PHE A 290 -7.55 -18.16 14.63
N LEU A 291 -7.35 -18.23 15.95
CA LEU A 291 -7.77 -19.39 16.76
C LEU A 291 -9.29 -19.55 16.79
N PHE A 292 -10.03 -18.45 16.91
CA PHE A 292 -11.50 -18.47 16.92
C PHE A 292 -12.05 -19.07 15.63
N LEU A 293 -11.52 -18.67 14.47
CA LEU A 293 -11.95 -19.20 13.17
C LEU A 293 -11.62 -20.70 13.01
N LEU A 294 -10.50 -21.16 13.58
CA LEU A 294 -10.17 -22.58 13.63
C LEU A 294 -11.16 -23.38 14.51
N MET A 295 -11.53 -22.83 15.68
CA MET A 295 -12.45 -23.48 16.63
C MET A 295 -13.88 -23.51 16.09
N LYS A 296 -14.32 -22.49 15.37
CA LYS A 296 -15.66 -22.35 14.79
C LYS A 296 -15.86 -23.12 13.48
N LYS A 297 -14.95 -24.02 13.10
CA LYS A 297 -15.06 -24.88 11.91
C LYS A 297 -16.33 -25.72 11.86
N ASN A 298 -16.86 -26.13 13.02
CA ASN A 298 -18.07 -26.95 13.12
C ASN A 298 -19.36 -26.15 12.83
N GLU A 299 -19.35 -24.83 13.04
CA GLU A 299 -20.47 -23.95 12.68
C GLU A 299 -20.48 -23.64 11.17
N SER A 300 -19.31 -23.38 10.60
CA SER A 300 -19.12 -23.24 9.17
C SER A 300 -17.69 -23.64 8.78
N LYS A 301 -17.57 -24.60 7.88
CA LYS A 301 -16.25 -24.98 7.32
C LYS A 301 -15.56 -23.80 6.65
N PHE A 302 -16.31 -22.82 6.15
CA PHE A 302 -15.76 -21.62 5.52
C PHE A 302 -14.90 -20.79 6.48
N ASN A 303 -15.12 -20.88 7.78
CA ASN A 303 -14.30 -20.20 8.77
C ASN A 303 -12.83 -20.62 8.68
N LEU A 304 -12.53 -21.86 8.26
CA LEU A 304 -11.17 -22.36 8.05
C LEU A 304 -10.46 -21.71 6.86
N VAL A 305 -11.21 -21.16 5.90
CA VAL A 305 -10.60 -20.54 4.71
C VAL A 305 -9.69 -19.39 5.12
N TRP A 306 -10.09 -18.55 6.08
CA TRP A 306 -9.34 -17.36 6.47
C TRP A 306 -7.98 -17.66 7.13
N PRO A 307 -7.87 -18.53 8.16
CA PRO A 307 -6.56 -18.89 8.72
C PRO A 307 -5.67 -19.63 7.70
N ILE A 308 -6.23 -20.47 6.83
CA ILE A 308 -5.48 -21.12 5.75
C ILE A 308 -4.97 -20.07 4.76
N THR A 309 -5.81 -19.09 4.39
CA THR A 309 -5.42 -17.96 3.52
C THR A 309 -4.24 -17.18 4.10
N LEU A 310 -4.24 -16.88 5.41
CA LEU A 310 -3.11 -16.21 6.05
C LEU A 310 -1.82 -17.03 5.90
N VAL A 311 -1.88 -18.32 6.20
CA VAL A 311 -0.70 -19.20 6.09
C VAL A 311 -0.17 -19.25 4.66
N ILE A 312 -1.07 -19.42 3.67
CA ILE A 312 -0.70 -19.43 2.25
C ILE A 312 -0.05 -18.08 1.86
N LEU A 313 -0.63 -16.94 2.26
CA LEU A 313 -0.08 -15.63 1.96
C LEU A 313 1.29 -15.41 2.57
N VAL A 314 1.49 -15.78 3.83
CA VAL A 314 2.79 -15.67 4.50
C VAL A 314 3.84 -16.50 3.76
N ILE A 315 3.51 -17.74 3.39
CA ILE A 315 4.42 -18.62 2.63
C ILE A 315 4.70 -18.02 1.23
N LEU A 316 3.66 -17.54 0.54
CA LEU A 316 3.80 -16.98 -0.80
C LEU A 316 4.65 -15.71 -0.80
N LEU A 317 4.41 -14.81 0.14
CA LEU A 317 5.22 -13.59 0.29
C LEU A 317 6.66 -13.92 0.67
N ALA A 318 6.88 -14.90 1.55
CA ALA A 318 8.22 -15.36 1.90
C ALA A 318 8.96 -15.97 0.70
N PHE A 319 8.27 -16.82 -0.08
CA PHE A 319 8.83 -17.43 -1.29
C PHE A 319 9.20 -16.38 -2.35
N LEU A 320 8.37 -15.35 -2.52
CA LEU A 320 8.60 -14.25 -3.45
C LEU A 320 9.56 -13.18 -2.89
N LYS A 321 10.10 -13.37 -1.69
CA LYS A 321 10.90 -12.36 -0.95
C LYS A 321 10.21 -11.00 -0.85
N GLY A 322 8.87 -11.02 -0.80
CA GLY A 322 8.03 -9.84 -0.68
C GLY A 322 8.07 -9.26 0.74
N LYS A 323 7.92 -7.95 0.86
CA LYS A 323 7.82 -7.29 2.17
C LYS A 323 6.50 -7.71 2.84
N LEU A 324 6.54 -8.03 4.14
CA LEU A 324 5.37 -8.53 4.88
C LEU A 324 4.19 -7.54 4.88
N TYR A 325 4.46 -6.24 4.85
CA TYR A 325 3.40 -5.22 4.83
C TYR A 325 2.52 -5.29 3.55
N TYR A 326 2.94 -5.99 2.50
CA TYR A 326 2.08 -6.25 1.34
C TYR A 326 0.86 -7.13 1.68
N GLY A 327 0.89 -7.84 2.81
CA GLY A 327 -0.20 -8.67 3.30
C GLY A 327 -1.11 -7.99 4.34
N LEU A 328 -0.93 -6.69 4.66
CA LEU A 328 -1.69 -6.02 5.72
C LEU A 328 -3.21 -6.09 5.53
N GLY A 329 -3.69 -6.04 4.29
CA GLY A 329 -5.12 -6.11 3.99
C GLY A 329 -5.82 -7.41 4.40
N MET A 330 -5.07 -8.48 4.78
CA MET A 330 -5.62 -9.72 5.34
C MET A 330 -6.09 -9.57 6.79
N PHE A 331 -5.46 -8.69 7.58
CA PHE A 331 -5.70 -8.61 9.02
C PHE A 331 -7.07 -8.06 9.44
N PRO A 332 -7.77 -7.19 8.68
CA PRO A 332 -9.12 -6.75 9.03
C PRO A 332 -10.10 -7.88 9.37
N VAL A 333 -10.10 -8.99 8.60
CA VAL A 333 -10.98 -10.13 8.90
C VAL A 333 -10.56 -10.86 10.17
N LEU A 334 -9.27 -10.95 10.46
CA LEU A 334 -8.74 -11.55 11.69
C LEU A 334 -9.02 -10.67 12.91
N PHE A 335 -8.88 -9.35 12.80
CA PHE A 335 -9.29 -8.42 13.85
C PHE A 335 -10.79 -8.50 14.14
N ALA A 336 -11.62 -8.62 13.09
CA ALA A 336 -13.05 -8.80 13.22
C ALA A 336 -13.40 -10.07 14.02
N ALA A 337 -12.83 -11.20 13.64
CA ALA A 337 -13.01 -12.48 14.32
C ALA A 337 -12.45 -12.45 15.75
N GLY A 338 -11.31 -11.79 15.96
CA GLY A 338 -10.69 -11.62 17.27
C GLY A 338 -11.51 -10.76 18.22
N GLY A 339 -12.14 -9.71 17.69
CA GLY A 339 -13.11 -8.92 18.45
C GLY A 339 -14.26 -9.78 18.98
N CYS A 340 -14.83 -10.65 18.14
CA CYS A 340 -15.86 -11.61 18.53
C CYS A 340 -15.36 -12.57 19.61
N CYS A 341 -14.15 -13.11 19.46
CA CYS A 341 -13.53 -14.00 20.43
C CYS A 341 -13.36 -13.33 21.79
N TRP A 342 -12.76 -12.15 21.83
CA TRP A 342 -12.55 -11.41 23.07
C TRP A 342 -13.85 -10.96 23.70
N GLU A 343 -14.88 -10.62 22.93
CA GLU A 343 -16.20 -10.34 23.49
C GLU A 343 -16.76 -11.54 24.25
N MET A 344 -16.64 -12.76 23.71
CA MET A 344 -17.08 -13.98 24.40
C MET A 344 -16.31 -14.18 25.71
N ILE A 345 -14.97 -14.03 25.69
CA ILE A 345 -14.10 -14.24 26.86
C ILE A 345 -14.38 -13.20 27.96
N LEU A 346 -14.59 -11.94 27.55
CA LEU A 346 -14.71 -10.82 28.46
C LEU A 346 -16.16 -10.50 28.85
N SER A 347 -17.18 -11.18 28.28
CA SER A 347 -18.60 -10.81 28.41
C SER A 347 -19.07 -10.59 29.86
N ALA A 348 -18.65 -11.44 30.79
CA ALA A 348 -19.01 -11.37 32.19
C ALA A 348 -18.08 -10.49 33.06
N LYS A 349 -16.96 -9.97 32.52
CA LYS A 349 -15.89 -9.33 33.33
C LYS A 349 -15.79 -7.83 33.03
N LYS A 350 -16.61 -7.00 33.70
CA LYS A 350 -16.70 -5.55 33.41
C LYS A 350 -15.35 -4.82 33.45
N GLN A 351 -14.55 -5.03 34.49
CA GLN A 351 -13.23 -4.38 34.62
C GLN A 351 -12.24 -4.86 33.55
N ALA A 352 -12.21 -6.17 33.25
CA ALA A 352 -11.31 -6.73 32.25
C ALA A 352 -11.57 -6.20 30.84
N LYS A 353 -12.84 -5.91 30.48
CA LYS A 353 -13.18 -5.25 29.22
C LYS A 353 -12.50 -3.90 29.10
N PHE A 354 -12.63 -3.08 30.11
CA PHE A 354 -12.06 -1.74 30.15
C PHE A 354 -10.54 -1.80 30.09
N ILE A 355 -9.91 -2.63 30.93
CA ILE A 355 -8.45 -2.79 30.98
C ILE A 355 -7.93 -3.26 29.63
N PHE A 356 -8.57 -4.24 28.99
CA PHE A 356 -8.13 -4.77 27.70
C PHE A 356 -8.15 -3.71 26.59
N VAL A 357 -9.27 -2.98 26.47
CA VAL A 357 -9.39 -1.91 25.46
C VAL A 357 -8.43 -0.75 25.80
N ALA A 358 -8.32 -0.36 27.06
CA ALA A 358 -7.38 0.68 27.49
C ALA A 358 -5.91 0.31 27.18
N THR A 359 -5.53 -0.96 27.36
CA THR A 359 -4.18 -1.45 27.00
C THR A 359 -3.90 -1.30 25.50
N ILE A 360 -4.88 -1.61 24.63
CA ILE A 360 -4.74 -1.42 23.17
C ILE A 360 -4.49 0.05 22.85
N TYR A 361 -5.28 0.98 23.42
CA TYR A 361 -5.11 2.41 23.20
C TYR A 361 -3.82 2.97 23.79
N LEU A 362 -3.44 2.53 24.99
CA LEU A 362 -2.19 2.96 25.63
C LEU A 362 -0.98 2.58 24.76
N PHE A 363 -0.95 1.34 24.27
CA PHE A 363 0.12 0.89 23.36
C PHE A 363 0.12 1.69 22.06
N GLY A 364 -1.06 1.89 21.45
CA GLY A 364 -1.20 2.70 20.24
C GLY A 364 -0.71 4.13 20.43
N LEU A 365 -1.04 4.76 21.57
CA LEU A 365 -0.59 6.10 21.93
C LEU A 365 0.93 6.19 22.06
N LEU A 366 1.56 5.18 22.67
CA LEU A 366 3.03 5.10 22.78
C LEU A 366 3.70 4.91 21.42
N CYS A 367 3.07 4.19 20.48
CA CYS A 367 3.61 4.02 19.13
C CYS A 367 3.34 5.22 18.20
N LEU A 368 2.34 6.04 18.52
CA LEU A 368 1.86 7.10 17.62
C LEU A 368 2.97 8.06 17.13
N PRO A 369 3.90 8.57 18.00
CA PRO A 369 4.97 9.44 17.56
C PRO A 369 6.03 8.75 16.66
N LEU A 370 6.04 7.42 16.63
CA LEU A 370 6.97 6.63 15.79
C LEU A 370 6.46 6.48 14.36
N VAL A 371 5.14 6.66 14.13
CA VAL A 371 4.48 6.27 12.88
C VAL A 371 3.65 7.40 12.25
N ILE A 372 3.25 8.40 13.03
CA ILE A 372 2.58 9.62 12.53
C ILE A 372 3.41 10.84 12.94
N PRO A 373 3.62 11.83 12.06
CA PRO A 373 4.44 13.00 12.34
C PRO A 373 3.71 14.02 13.22
N ILE A 374 3.31 13.61 14.45
CA ILE A 374 2.59 14.48 15.40
C ILE A 374 3.53 15.38 16.21
N LEU A 375 4.81 15.03 16.30
CA LEU A 375 5.82 15.79 17.04
C LEU A 375 6.77 16.51 16.07
N PRO A 376 7.28 17.70 16.41
CA PRO A 376 8.42 18.27 15.70
C PRO A 376 9.60 17.29 15.64
N ILE A 377 10.35 17.30 14.53
CA ILE A 377 11.37 16.27 14.25
C ILE A 377 12.45 16.18 15.36
N SER A 378 12.79 17.29 16.00
CA SER A 378 13.75 17.34 17.12
C SER A 378 13.23 16.63 18.36
N ILE A 379 11.93 16.79 18.67
CA ILE A 379 11.26 16.14 19.81
C ILE A 379 11.03 14.66 19.50
N CYS A 380 10.63 14.33 18.28
CA CYS A 380 10.48 12.95 17.81
C CYS A 380 11.80 12.17 17.99
N ARG A 381 12.93 12.74 17.58
CA ARG A 381 14.26 12.14 17.77
C ARG A 381 14.59 11.89 19.25
N GLN A 382 14.29 12.84 20.13
CA GLN A 382 14.51 12.65 21.58
C GLN A 382 13.61 11.55 22.15
N TYR A 383 12.36 11.51 21.73
CA TYR A 383 11.42 10.46 22.10
C TYR A 383 11.94 9.08 21.69
N ILE A 384 12.34 8.93 20.42
CA ILE A 384 12.90 7.68 19.90
C ILE A 384 14.16 7.27 20.66
N LYS A 385 15.08 8.20 20.90
CA LYS A 385 16.30 7.93 21.67
C LYS A 385 15.99 7.39 23.06
N LYS A 386 15.02 7.99 23.77
CA LYS A 386 14.56 7.51 25.08
C LYS A 386 13.89 6.13 24.96
N MET A 387 13.00 5.95 24.00
CA MET A 387 12.33 4.67 23.77
C MET A 387 13.35 3.54 23.55
N VAL A 388 14.34 3.75 22.69
CA VAL A 388 15.42 2.78 22.43
C VAL A 388 16.25 2.51 23.68
N SER A 389 16.55 3.54 24.48
CA SER A 389 17.34 3.35 25.73
C SER A 389 16.63 2.52 26.78
N TYR A 390 15.27 2.57 26.83
CA TYR A 390 14.49 1.77 27.79
C TYR A 390 14.13 0.37 27.27
N THR A 391 13.95 0.21 25.97
CA THR A 391 13.43 -1.05 25.39
C THR A 391 14.47 -1.87 24.64
N ALA A 392 15.63 -1.29 24.35
CA ALA A 392 16.64 -1.82 23.42
C ALA A 392 16.07 -2.08 21.99
N PHE A 393 14.86 -1.61 21.69
CA PHE A 393 14.19 -1.83 20.41
C PHE A 393 14.54 -0.73 19.39
N SER A 394 15.59 -1.00 18.59
CA SER A 394 16.10 -0.05 17.57
C SER A 394 15.60 -0.33 16.14
N ARG A 395 14.80 -1.37 15.93
CA ARG A 395 14.35 -1.82 14.61
C ARG A 395 13.72 -0.72 13.74
N PRO A 396 12.90 0.22 14.25
CA PRO A 396 12.34 1.31 13.45
C PRO A 396 13.40 2.27 12.87
N LEU A 397 14.64 2.23 13.38
CA LEU A 397 15.75 3.07 12.92
C LEU A 397 16.61 2.42 11.84
N VAL A 398 16.41 1.14 11.54
CA VAL A 398 17.12 0.43 10.46
C VAL A 398 16.43 0.77 9.14
N TRP A 399 17.17 1.37 8.22
CA TRP A 399 16.70 1.77 6.91
C TRP A 399 16.82 0.62 5.90
N GLU A 400 16.15 0.74 4.75
CA GLU A 400 16.12 -0.29 3.71
C GLU A 400 17.51 -0.60 3.12
N ASP A 401 18.44 0.35 3.15
CA ASP A 401 19.85 0.15 2.72
C ASP A 401 20.72 -0.51 3.78
N GLY A 402 20.15 -0.92 4.93
CA GLY A 402 20.86 -1.52 6.06
C GLY A 402 21.55 -0.52 6.98
N THR A 403 21.52 0.76 6.67
CA THR A 403 22.06 1.80 7.56
C THR A 403 21.09 2.10 8.70
N SER A 404 21.59 2.78 9.74
CA SER A 404 20.76 3.22 10.87
C SER A 404 20.64 4.73 10.90
N GLY A 405 19.39 5.21 10.96
CA GLY A 405 19.07 6.63 11.12
C GLY A 405 18.82 7.03 12.57
N THR A 406 18.62 8.31 12.81
CA THR A 406 18.16 8.86 14.11
C THR A 406 16.65 8.95 14.21
N ILE A 407 15.94 8.77 13.09
CA ILE A 407 14.50 8.70 12.94
C ILE A 407 14.14 7.59 11.95
N PRO A 408 12.91 7.08 11.94
CA PRO A 408 12.45 6.13 10.94
C PRO A 408 12.64 6.64 9.51
N GLN A 409 12.97 5.75 8.58
CA GLN A 409 13.25 6.10 7.18
C GLN A 409 12.11 6.88 6.54
N PHE A 410 10.86 6.45 6.72
CA PHE A 410 9.72 7.13 6.09
C PHE A 410 9.52 8.58 6.56
N PHE A 411 10.03 8.97 7.74
CA PHE A 411 10.11 10.38 8.14
C PHE A 411 11.29 11.10 7.47
N ALA A 412 12.42 10.43 7.31
CA ALA A 412 13.57 10.97 6.58
C ALA A 412 13.22 11.22 5.10
N ASP A 413 12.38 10.37 4.51
CA ASP A 413 11.90 10.47 3.13
C ASP A 413 10.89 11.61 2.92
N MET A 414 10.48 12.33 3.99
CA MET A 414 9.64 13.53 3.92
C MET A 414 10.43 14.83 3.99
N SER A 415 11.76 14.79 4.12
CA SER A 415 12.55 15.97 4.45
C SER A 415 13.64 16.28 3.43
N GLY A 416 13.92 17.59 3.25
CA GLY A 416 15.03 18.08 2.44
C GLY A 416 14.72 18.40 0.97
N TRP A 417 13.55 18.04 0.47
CA TRP A 417 13.17 18.20 -0.94
C TRP A 417 13.11 19.65 -1.41
N GLU A 418 12.55 20.56 -0.60
CA GLU A 418 12.50 21.99 -0.90
C GLU A 418 13.90 22.61 -0.91
N SER A 419 14.76 22.20 0.05
CA SER A 419 16.14 22.66 0.10
C SER A 419 16.93 22.24 -1.14
N LEU A 420 16.78 20.98 -1.56
CA LEU A 420 17.37 20.46 -2.80
C LEU A 420 16.91 21.29 -4.00
N SER A 421 15.61 21.51 -4.14
CA SER A 421 15.05 22.31 -5.22
C SER A 421 15.58 23.74 -5.22
N GLY A 422 15.71 24.37 -4.04
CA GLY A 422 16.32 25.67 -3.88
C GLY A 422 17.78 25.72 -4.33
N ASP A 423 18.56 24.69 -4.03
CA ASP A 423 19.97 24.58 -4.50
C ASP A 423 20.02 24.43 -6.03
N ILE A 424 19.18 23.57 -6.62
CA ILE A 424 19.11 23.39 -8.09
C ILE A 424 18.70 24.68 -8.79
N ASN A 425 17.70 25.40 -8.27
CA ASN A 425 17.26 26.69 -8.82
C ASN A 425 18.39 27.74 -8.80
N LYS A 426 19.19 27.78 -7.72
CA LYS A 426 20.34 28.70 -7.61
C LYS A 426 21.43 28.39 -8.64
N VAL A 427 21.73 27.09 -8.85
CA VAL A 427 22.75 26.69 -9.86
C VAL A 427 22.23 26.96 -11.25
N SER A 428 21.00 26.57 -11.54
CA SER A 428 20.38 26.77 -12.84
C SER A 428 20.34 28.25 -13.22
N GLY A 429 19.99 29.15 -12.29
CA GLY A 429 19.99 30.59 -12.54
C GLY A 429 21.38 31.16 -12.84
N LYS A 430 22.44 30.66 -12.21
CA LYS A 430 23.82 31.07 -12.49
C LYS A 430 24.33 30.60 -13.85
N GLU A 431 23.95 29.43 -14.29
CA GLU A 431 24.43 28.80 -15.54
C GLU A 431 23.52 29.13 -16.74
N GLN A 432 22.30 29.63 -16.54
CA GLN A 432 21.29 29.85 -17.58
C GLN A 432 21.74 30.84 -18.67
N ASN A 433 22.67 31.72 -18.33
CA ASN A 433 23.27 32.66 -19.29
C ASN A 433 24.26 32.00 -20.26
N ARG A 434 24.56 30.72 -20.11
CA ARG A 434 25.60 30.05 -20.90
C ARG A 434 25.11 28.96 -21.83
N LYS A 435 24.13 28.11 -21.45
CA LYS A 435 23.58 27.00 -22.29
C LYS A 435 22.30 26.41 -21.67
N PRO A 436 21.46 25.69 -22.44
CA PRO A 436 20.35 24.91 -21.88
C PRO A 436 20.83 23.95 -20.79
N ILE A 437 20.11 23.91 -19.67
CA ILE A 437 20.45 23.09 -18.52
C ILE A 437 19.42 21.97 -18.38
N ALA A 438 19.91 20.75 -18.23
CA ALA A 438 19.09 19.60 -17.82
C ALA A 438 19.56 19.09 -16.47
N VAL A 439 18.64 18.50 -15.70
CA VAL A 439 18.95 17.80 -14.45
C VAL A 439 18.77 16.31 -14.66
N LEU A 440 19.80 15.53 -14.43
CA LEU A 440 19.81 14.09 -14.56
C LEU A 440 19.94 13.44 -13.17
N THR A 441 19.08 12.47 -12.89
CA THR A 441 19.17 11.66 -11.68
C THR A 441 18.65 10.26 -11.91
N ASN A 442 19.24 9.26 -11.22
CA ASN A 442 18.75 7.88 -11.23
C ASN A 442 17.82 7.59 -10.03
N SER A 443 17.31 8.63 -9.36
CA SER A 443 16.37 8.50 -8.26
C SER A 443 15.01 9.07 -8.65
N TYR A 444 13.97 8.23 -8.65
CA TYR A 444 12.58 8.68 -8.87
C TYR A 444 12.14 9.72 -7.84
N ALA A 445 12.63 9.58 -6.58
CA ALA A 445 12.31 10.50 -5.51
C ALA A 445 12.86 11.90 -5.77
N ILE A 446 14.13 11.99 -6.20
CA ILE A 446 14.76 13.28 -6.58
C ILE A 446 14.07 13.86 -7.81
N ALA A 447 13.79 13.05 -8.83
CA ALA A 447 13.11 13.52 -10.03
C ALA A 447 11.70 14.05 -9.71
N GLY A 448 10.92 13.33 -8.90
CA GLY A 448 9.59 13.76 -8.45
C GLY A 448 9.64 15.06 -7.63
N ALA A 449 10.60 15.16 -6.71
CA ALA A 449 10.78 16.37 -5.90
C ALA A 449 11.10 17.59 -6.76
N LEU A 450 12.01 17.45 -7.71
CA LEU A 450 12.38 18.57 -8.59
C LEU A 450 11.23 18.97 -9.52
N LYS A 451 10.48 18.03 -10.06
CA LYS A 451 9.28 18.31 -10.85
C LYS A 451 8.23 19.06 -10.03
N TYR A 452 8.05 18.70 -8.77
CA TYR A 452 7.06 19.33 -7.90
C TYR A 452 7.47 20.72 -7.41
N TYR A 453 8.70 20.87 -6.89
CA TYR A 453 9.14 22.11 -6.23
C TYR A 453 9.87 23.11 -7.15
N SER A 454 10.42 22.67 -8.32
CA SER A 454 11.20 23.55 -9.21
C SER A 454 10.40 24.15 -10.37
N LYS A 455 9.07 24.24 -10.28
CA LYS A 455 8.17 24.69 -11.36
C LYS A 455 8.49 26.08 -11.92
N LEU A 456 9.16 26.93 -11.15
CA LEU A 456 9.43 28.33 -11.55
C LEU A 456 10.65 28.52 -12.47
N LEU A 457 11.58 27.55 -12.55
CA LEU A 457 12.81 27.66 -13.35
C LEU A 457 13.04 26.43 -14.27
N ALA A 458 12.03 25.68 -14.49
CA ALA A 458 11.93 24.44 -15.29
C ALA A 458 13.19 23.98 -16.04
N PRO A 459 14.29 23.57 -15.39
CA PRO A 459 15.25 22.73 -16.05
C PRO A 459 14.56 21.42 -16.44
N GLN A 460 14.89 20.88 -17.60
CA GLN A 460 14.38 19.56 -17.98
C GLN A 460 14.89 18.53 -16.99
N VAL A 461 13.97 17.96 -16.19
CA VAL A 461 14.30 16.87 -15.26
C VAL A 461 14.25 15.54 -16.03
N ILE A 462 15.37 14.86 -16.08
CA ILE A 462 15.57 13.60 -16.80
C ILE A 462 15.84 12.48 -15.79
N SER A 463 15.14 11.38 -15.93
CA SER A 463 15.40 10.18 -15.13
C SER A 463 15.08 8.92 -15.95
N ALA A 464 16.03 8.00 -15.99
CA ALA A 464 15.81 6.65 -16.52
C ALA A 464 15.23 5.68 -15.48
N ASN A 465 14.82 6.18 -14.31
CA ASN A 465 14.31 5.37 -13.23
C ASN A 465 12.79 5.31 -13.26
N ASN A 466 12.24 4.12 -13.13
CA ASN A 466 10.81 3.85 -13.05
C ASN A 466 10.04 4.51 -14.22
N SER A 467 8.80 4.90 -14.04
CA SER A 467 7.95 5.45 -15.10
C SER A 467 8.38 6.85 -15.61
N PHE A 468 9.30 7.55 -14.93
CA PHE A 468 9.89 8.77 -15.49
C PHE A 468 10.66 8.53 -16.78
N MET A 469 11.08 7.29 -17.01
CA MET A 469 11.73 6.90 -18.26
C MET A 469 10.84 7.14 -19.49
N LEU A 470 9.50 7.00 -19.36
CA LEU A 470 8.54 7.26 -20.43
C LEU A 470 8.52 8.72 -20.88
N GLU A 471 8.89 9.64 -20.00
CA GLU A 471 8.90 11.08 -20.26
C GLU A 471 10.29 11.64 -20.57
N SER A 472 11.33 10.86 -20.31
CA SER A 472 12.72 11.27 -20.50
C SER A 472 13.13 11.13 -21.98
N PRO A 473 13.95 12.05 -22.52
CA PRO A 473 14.34 12.03 -23.92
C PRO A 473 15.15 10.77 -24.27
N ASN A 474 15.11 10.36 -25.53
CA ASN A 474 15.86 9.17 -25.99
C ASN A 474 17.37 9.36 -25.87
N ASN A 475 17.85 10.59 -26.08
CA ASN A 475 19.25 10.96 -25.96
C ASN A 475 19.43 12.07 -24.94
N LEU A 476 20.54 12.06 -24.22
CA LEU A 476 20.89 13.16 -23.35
C LEU A 476 21.07 14.45 -24.18
N PRO A 477 20.53 15.59 -23.73
CA PRO A 477 20.69 16.85 -24.42
C PRO A 477 22.17 17.27 -24.51
N SER A 478 22.49 18.08 -25.50
CA SER A 478 23.76 18.81 -25.56
C SER A 478 23.70 19.99 -24.61
N GLY A 479 24.75 20.23 -23.86
CA GLY A 479 24.81 21.36 -22.92
C GLY A 479 25.28 20.96 -21.53
N THR A 480 24.97 21.79 -20.55
CA THR A 480 25.31 21.55 -19.15
C THR A 480 24.28 20.61 -18.54
N ILE A 481 24.74 19.55 -17.87
CA ILE A 481 23.91 18.61 -17.12
C ILE A 481 24.24 18.73 -15.63
N LEU A 482 23.24 19.00 -14.81
CA LEU A 482 23.33 18.86 -13.36
C LEU A 482 23.04 17.40 -13.03
N TYR A 483 24.07 16.65 -12.60
CA TYR A 483 23.95 15.25 -12.25
C TYR A 483 23.87 15.07 -10.75
N LEU A 484 22.75 14.48 -10.28
CA LEU A 484 22.48 14.23 -8.87
C LEU A 484 22.64 12.74 -8.56
N SER A 485 23.69 12.42 -7.81
CA SER A 485 24.04 11.04 -7.49
C SER A 485 24.82 10.96 -6.16
N ARG A 486 24.86 9.75 -5.58
CA ARG A 486 25.80 9.41 -4.49
C ARG A 486 27.14 8.88 -5.02
N ASP A 487 27.32 8.83 -6.32
CA ASP A 487 28.56 8.34 -6.94
C ASP A 487 29.76 9.18 -6.50
N ALA A 488 30.89 8.53 -6.30
CA ALA A 488 32.15 9.19 -6.00
C ALA A 488 32.63 10.03 -7.19
N LYS A 489 33.34 11.12 -6.91
CA LYS A 489 33.80 12.06 -7.93
C LYS A 489 34.65 11.39 -9.03
N GLU A 490 35.43 10.39 -8.66
CA GLU A 490 36.29 9.61 -9.57
C GLU A 490 35.49 8.81 -10.60
N MET A 491 34.30 8.32 -10.22
CA MET A 491 33.39 7.67 -11.15
C MET A 491 32.73 8.67 -12.09
N VAL A 492 32.30 9.80 -11.54
CA VAL A 492 31.62 10.85 -12.31
C VAL A 492 32.60 11.54 -13.28
N ALA A 493 33.88 11.65 -12.92
CA ALA A 493 34.95 12.21 -13.78
C ALA A 493 35.11 11.45 -15.10
N LYS A 494 34.66 10.18 -15.16
CA LYS A 494 34.68 9.36 -16.38
C LYS A 494 33.47 9.61 -17.30
N MET A 495 32.52 10.44 -16.91
CA MET A 495 31.25 10.65 -17.63
C MET A 495 31.27 11.87 -18.57
N ALA A 496 32.15 12.86 -18.29
CA ALA A 496 32.22 14.10 -19.05
C ALA A 496 33.64 14.65 -19.07
N ARG A 497 33.95 15.53 -20.04
CA ARG A 497 35.26 16.19 -20.15
C ARG A 497 35.51 17.17 -18.99
N HIS A 498 34.46 17.87 -18.57
CA HIS A 498 34.53 18.81 -17.47
C HIS A 498 33.51 18.41 -16.38
N VAL A 499 34.01 18.14 -15.18
CA VAL A 499 33.21 17.73 -14.02
C VAL A 499 33.59 18.59 -12.84
N SER A 500 32.61 19.28 -12.26
CA SER A 500 32.80 20.03 -11.00
C SER A 500 31.75 19.62 -9.97
N LEU A 501 32.17 19.46 -8.73
CA LEU A 501 31.26 19.24 -7.60
C LEU A 501 30.79 20.62 -7.10
N TYR A 502 29.49 20.88 -7.27
CA TYR A 502 28.89 22.12 -6.75
C TYR A 502 28.64 22.03 -5.25
N LYS A 503 28.01 20.93 -4.78
CA LYS A 503 27.62 20.76 -3.38
C LYS A 503 27.39 19.28 -3.05
N GLN A 504 27.77 18.89 -1.83
CA GLN A 504 27.31 17.66 -1.21
C GLN A 504 26.26 17.99 -0.16
N LEU A 505 25.11 17.31 -0.20
CA LEU A 505 24.03 17.50 0.77
C LEU A 505 24.36 16.82 2.10
N LYS A 506 24.42 17.65 3.18
CA LYS A 506 24.74 17.18 4.56
C LYS A 506 23.49 17.26 5.44
N LEU A 507 22.41 16.63 5.01
CA LEU A 507 21.12 16.65 5.72
C LEU A 507 21.00 15.40 6.61
N GLU A 508 21.23 15.54 7.92
CA GLU A 508 21.30 14.40 8.86
C GLU A 508 20.02 13.57 8.95
N ASN A 509 18.85 14.19 8.80
CA ASN A 509 17.54 13.54 8.95
C ASN A 509 16.80 13.45 7.59
N SER A 510 17.54 13.23 6.52
CA SER A 510 16.97 13.14 5.17
C SER A 510 17.62 12.01 4.39
N HIS A 511 16.82 11.35 3.58
CA HIS A 511 17.32 10.40 2.59
C HIS A 511 18.30 11.03 1.58
N LEU A 512 18.33 12.36 1.48
CA LEU A 512 19.25 13.11 0.63
C LEU A 512 20.68 13.21 1.20
N LYS A 513 20.94 12.73 2.40
CA LYS A 513 22.30 12.73 2.98
C LYS A 513 23.29 12.04 2.05
N GLY A 514 24.38 12.74 1.74
CA GLY A 514 25.45 12.24 0.88
C GLY A 514 25.19 12.35 -0.63
N VAL A 515 24.03 12.87 -1.06
CA VAL A 515 23.78 13.17 -2.47
C VAL A 515 24.67 14.34 -2.90
N ASN A 516 25.40 14.17 -3.99
CA ASN A 516 26.25 15.15 -4.62
C ASN A 516 25.51 15.81 -5.79
N ILE A 517 25.70 17.11 -5.97
CA ILE A 517 25.28 17.89 -7.13
C ILE A 517 26.54 18.17 -7.96
N TYR A 518 26.67 17.49 -9.09
CA TYR A 518 27.75 17.67 -10.06
C TYR A 518 27.28 18.52 -11.23
N ILE A 519 28.19 19.36 -11.76
CA ILE A 519 28.01 20.07 -13.02
C ILE A 519 28.86 19.38 -14.06
N LEU A 520 28.22 18.85 -15.11
CA LEU A 520 28.84 18.12 -16.20
C LEU A 520 28.75 18.96 -17.48
N SER A 521 29.88 19.15 -18.17
CA SER A 521 29.91 19.76 -19.50
C SER A 521 30.67 18.83 -20.45
N ASP A 522 30.23 18.77 -21.71
CA ASP A 522 30.79 17.88 -22.73
C ASP A 522 30.74 16.40 -22.31
N VAL A 523 29.53 15.93 -22.06
CA VAL A 523 29.25 14.52 -21.69
C VAL A 523 29.70 13.60 -22.81
N ASN A 524 30.49 12.57 -22.45
CA ASN A 524 31.11 11.66 -23.40
C ASN A 524 30.15 10.58 -23.93
N GLU A 525 30.52 9.93 -25.05
CA GLU A 525 29.69 8.92 -25.70
C GLU A 525 29.47 7.66 -24.85
N VAL A 526 30.41 7.31 -23.98
CA VAL A 526 30.26 6.16 -23.06
C VAL A 526 29.10 6.36 -22.14
N PHE A 527 28.99 7.56 -21.53
CA PHE A 527 27.90 7.87 -20.63
C PHE A 527 26.55 8.02 -21.36
N ARG A 528 26.56 8.58 -22.60
CA ARG A 528 25.36 8.65 -23.45
C ARG A 528 24.83 7.25 -23.79
N LYS A 529 25.72 6.32 -24.16
CA LYS A 529 25.38 4.91 -24.40
C LYS A 529 24.83 4.24 -23.16
N LYS A 530 25.45 4.46 -21.98
CA LYS A 530 24.95 3.93 -20.71
C LYS A 530 23.53 4.43 -20.40
N TYR A 531 23.28 5.73 -20.55
CA TYR A 531 21.93 6.28 -20.37
C TYR A 531 20.89 5.61 -21.29
N THR A 532 21.24 5.39 -22.56
CA THR A 532 20.36 4.70 -23.50
C THR A 532 20.14 3.23 -23.11
N GLN A 533 21.18 2.55 -22.60
CA GLN A 533 21.06 1.17 -22.08
C GLN A 533 20.18 1.10 -20.84
N ASP A 534 20.34 2.02 -19.88
CA ASP A 534 19.53 2.09 -18.65
C ASP A 534 18.03 2.28 -19.00
N ARG A 535 17.71 2.99 -20.07
CA ARG A 535 16.34 3.13 -20.58
C ARG A 535 15.77 1.85 -21.20
N ARG A 536 16.62 0.97 -21.74
CA ARG A 536 16.18 -0.27 -22.40
C ARG A 536 15.86 -1.41 -21.45
N GLN A 537 16.25 -1.31 -20.18
CA GLN A 537 16.12 -2.42 -19.21
C GLN A 537 14.68 -2.89 -18.94
N PHE A 538 13.67 -2.08 -19.28
CA PHE A 538 12.24 -2.41 -19.09
C PHE A 538 11.57 -2.90 -20.38
N PHE A 539 12.22 -2.80 -21.54
CA PHE A 539 11.62 -3.13 -22.82
C PHE A 539 12.41 -4.22 -23.52
N HIS A 540 11.71 -5.21 -24.04
CA HIS A 540 12.30 -6.29 -24.83
C HIS A 540 12.47 -5.91 -26.30
N SER A 541 11.74 -4.91 -26.82
CA SER A 541 11.83 -4.44 -28.20
C SER A 541 12.29 -2.98 -28.30
N GLU A 542 13.19 -2.68 -29.27
CA GLU A 542 13.67 -1.31 -29.54
C GLU A 542 12.55 -0.38 -30.05
N GLU A 543 11.49 -0.92 -30.64
CA GLU A 543 10.40 -0.14 -31.23
C GLU A 543 9.56 0.60 -30.19
N LEU A 544 9.44 0.06 -28.96
CA LEU A 544 8.63 0.63 -27.89
C LEU A 544 9.30 1.83 -27.18
N ILE A 545 10.59 2.06 -27.44
CA ILE A 545 11.35 3.18 -26.87
C ILE A 545 11.03 4.51 -27.59
N ASN A 546 10.34 4.45 -28.75
CA ASN A 546 9.98 5.65 -29.50
C ASN A 546 8.59 6.16 -29.12
N PRO A 547 8.48 7.26 -28.31
CA PRO A 547 7.19 7.77 -27.84
C PRO A 547 6.23 8.19 -28.96
N ASN A 548 6.75 8.51 -30.15
CA ASN A 548 5.94 8.90 -31.31
C ASN A 548 5.22 7.70 -31.96
N LYS A 549 5.82 6.51 -31.97
CA LYS A 549 5.17 5.30 -32.50
C LYS A 549 4.07 4.77 -31.58
N THR A 550 4.30 4.83 -30.26
CA THR A 550 3.35 4.33 -29.24
C THR A 550 2.11 5.23 -29.14
N SER A 551 2.28 6.55 -29.29
CA SER A 551 1.14 7.49 -29.34
C SER A 551 0.28 7.25 -30.59
N THR A 552 0.88 6.89 -31.72
CA THR A 552 0.18 6.58 -32.97
C THR A 552 -0.59 5.25 -32.87
N LEU A 553 -0.03 4.22 -32.25
CA LEU A 553 -0.71 2.93 -32.02
C LEU A 553 -1.89 3.07 -31.05
N LEU A 554 -1.70 3.79 -29.93
CA LEU A 554 -2.77 4.05 -28.98
C LEU A 554 -3.85 5.00 -29.53
N SER A 555 -3.48 6.02 -30.31
CA SER A 555 -4.47 6.92 -30.95
C SER A 555 -5.29 6.18 -32.02
N ASN A 556 -4.69 5.24 -32.72
CA ASN A 556 -5.38 4.42 -33.72
C ASN A 556 -6.29 3.36 -33.08
N LEU A 557 -5.92 2.80 -31.91
CA LEU A 557 -6.69 1.78 -31.19
C LEU A 557 -7.82 2.36 -30.32
N ILE A 558 -7.63 3.55 -29.74
CA ILE A 558 -8.53 4.11 -28.71
C ILE A 558 -9.27 5.36 -29.23
N GLY A 559 -8.96 5.86 -30.42
CA GLY A 559 -9.65 7.03 -31.04
C GLY A 559 -9.39 8.37 -30.32
N PHE A 560 -8.47 8.44 -29.36
CA PHE A 560 -8.12 9.67 -28.68
C PHE A 560 -6.98 10.40 -29.42
N LYS A 561 -7.33 11.38 -30.24
CA LYS A 561 -6.39 12.40 -30.71
C LYS A 561 -5.99 13.26 -29.51
N ASN A 562 -4.69 13.26 -29.17
CA ASN A 562 -4.15 14.26 -28.26
C ASN A 562 -4.37 15.66 -28.87
N ARG A 563 -5.23 16.45 -28.26
CA ARG A 563 -5.26 17.92 -28.42
C ARG A 563 -4.45 18.53 -27.29
#